data_0c8412d1e8b7b299afb0df101ea7e1af
#
_entry.id   0c8412d1e8b7b299afb0df101ea7e1af
#
_cell.length_a   1.000
_cell.length_b   1.000
_cell.length_c   1.000
_cell.angle_alpha   90.00
_cell.angle_beta   90.00
_cell.angle_gamma   90.00
#
_symmetry.space_group_name_H-M   'P 1'
#
loop_
_entity.id
_entity.type
_entity.pdbx_description
1 polymer ?
#
loop_
_entity_poly.entity_id
_entity_poly.type
_entity_poly.pdbx_seq_one_letter_code
_entity_poly.pdbx_strand_id
1 'polypeptide(L)'
;MGRKNVTVPLTRTLYRTTAHASGGRTGSVATSDARLDVRLAPPRKNVPGTTNPEQLFAAGFAACFTSALAEVADEFGADASTARVACEVQLGTTDTPAGYGLAVTLTVGLPGWKAAELLPLLHRADAVCPYAQAVQGNIPLTLLAVDASDTAADA
;
A
#
# COMPACT_ATOMS: atom_id res chain seq x y z
N MET A 1 -4.68 18.90 20.92
CA MET A 1 -3.38 19.48 20.51
C MET A 1 -3.08 18.99 19.10
N GLY A 2 -3.26 19.86 18.10
CA GLY A 2 -3.04 19.49 16.70
C GLY A 2 -1.57 19.13 16.46
N ARG A 3 -1.32 17.93 15.93
CA ARG A 3 -0.01 17.56 15.40
C ARG A 3 0.36 18.57 14.32
N LYS A 4 1.44 19.31 14.51
CA LYS A 4 2.06 20.03 13.40
C LYS A 4 2.53 18.98 12.41
N ASN A 5 1.84 18.85 11.29
CA ASN A 5 2.34 18.06 10.16
C ASN A 5 3.62 18.76 9.68
N VAL A 6 4.76 18.25 10.13
CA VAL A 6 6.05 18.66 9.57
C VAL A 6 6.13 17.97 8.21
N THR A 7 5.89 18.75 7.16
CA THR A 7 6.08 18.24 5.79
C THR A 7 7.58 18.17 5.49
N VAL A 8 8.01 17.06 4.90
CA VAL A 8 9.38 16.88 4.42
C VAL A 8 9.38 17.15 2.92
N PRO A 9 9.96 18.25 2.44
CA PRO A 9 10.01 18.57 1.01
C PRO A 9 10.98 17.64 0.28
N LEU A 10 10.68 17.37 -1.00
CA LEU A 10 11.61 16.66 -1.87
C LEU A 10 12.83 17.56 -2.18
N THR A 11 14.02 17.03 -2.00
CA THR A 11 15.27 17.71 -2.42
C THR A 11 15.56 17.54 -3.90
N ARG A 12 15.09 16.43 -4.49
CA ARG A 12 15.22 16.14 -5.94
C ARG A 12 14.04 15.28 -6.40
N THR A 13 13.44 15.62 -7.53
CA THR A 13 12.44 14.79 -8.19
C THR A 13 13.14 13.71 -9.02
N LEU A 14 12.85 12.43 -8.73
CA LEU A 14 13.36 11.27 -9.48
C LEU A 14 12.40 10.85 -10.59
N TYR A 15 11.10 10.96 -10.36
CA TYR A 15 10.05 10.55 -11.29
C TYR A 15 8.79 11.39 -11.08
N ARG A 16 8.03 11.58 -12.15
CA ARG A 16 6.73 12.27 -12.12
C ARG A 16 5.73 11.52 -12.98
N THR A 17 4.54 11.34 -12.46
CA THR A 17 3.39 10.81 -13.21
C THR A 17 2.15 11.64 -12.89
N THR A 18 1.17 11.60 -13.76
CA THR A 18 -0.12 12.28 -13.59
C THR A 18 -1.22 11.31 -13.96
N ALA A 19 -2.28 11.29 -13.17
CA ALA A 19 -3.51 10.60 -13.49
C ALA A 19 -4.67 11.62 -13.55
N HIS A 20 -5.62 11.35 -14.43
CA HIS A 20 -6.83 12.13 -14.63
C HIS A 20 -8.04 11.29 -14.26
N ALA A 21 -8.94 11.83 -13.47
CA ALA A 21 -10.15 11.14 -13.05
C ALA A 21 -11.39 12.02 -13.33
N SER A 22 -12.50 11.37 -13.66
CA SER A 22 -13.80 12.03 -13.86
C SER A 22 -14.91 11.13 -13.33
N GLY A 23 -16.07 11.72 -12.99
CA GLY A 23 -17.28 11.01 -12.57
C GLY A 23 -17.21 10.38 -11.16
N GLY A 24 -16.21 10.71 -10.37
CA GLY A 24 -16.05 10.21 -8.99
C GLY A 24 -16.02 8.68 -8.93
N ARG A 25 -16.70 8.10 -7.93
CA ARG A 25 -16.70 6.65 -7.70
C ARG A 25 -17.46 5.82 -8.75
N THR A 26 -18.07 6.45 -9.75
CA THR A 26 -18.79 5.79 -10.86
C THR A 26 -18.21 6.15 -12.24
N GLY A 27 -17.08 6.82 -12.24
CA GLY A 27 -16.42 7.30 -13.45
C GLY A 27 -15.25 6.45 -13.91
N SER A 28 -14.16 7.11 -14.20
CA SER A 28 -12.92 6.47 -14.67
C SER A 28 -11.70 7.21 -14.17
N VAL A 29 -10.56 6.55 -14.20
CA VAL A 29 -9.24 7.14 -13.96
C VAL A 29 -8.23 6.52 -14.92
N ALA A 30 -7.38 7.38 -15.51
CA ALA A 30 -6.29 6.95 -16.37
C ALA A 30 -5.03 7.77 -16.11
N THR A 31 -3.86 7.13 -16.23
CA THR A 31 -2.58 7.84 -16.26
C THR A 31 -2.37 8.51 -17.62
N SER A 32 -1.57 9.59 -17.66
CA SER A 32 -1.33 10.34 -18.89
C SER A 32 -0.69 9.50 -20.01
N ASP A 33 0.00 8.43 -19.66
CA ASP A 33 0.61 7.46 -20.58
C ASP A 33 -0.28 6.24 -20.86
N ALA A 34 -1.51 6.24 -20.32
CA ALA A 34 -2.50 5.17 -20.44
C ALA A 34 -2.05 3.77 -19.96
N ARG A 35 -0.97 3.69 -19.17
CA ARG A 35 -0.55 2.41 -18.54
C ARG A 35 -1.51 1.91 -17.48
N LEU A 36 -2.23 2.84 -16.85
CA LEU A 36 -3.39 2.55 -16.02
C LEU A 36 -4.57 3.26 -16.67
N ASP A 37 -5.60 2.51 -17.02
CA ASP A 37 -6.88 3.01 -17.55
C ASP A 37 -8.00 2.10 -17.08
N VAL A 38 -8.78 2.58 -16.10
CA VAL A 38 -9.77 1.75 -15.41
C VAL A 38 -11.07 2.51 -15.16
N ARG A 39 -12.17 1.76 -15.19
CA ARG A 39 -13.48 2.24 -14.78
C ARG A 39 -13.67 2.02 -13.29
N LEU A 40 -14.42 2.92 -12.65
CA LEU A 40 -14.73 2.87 -11.23
C LEU A 40 -16.17 2.47 -10.98
N ALA A 41 -16.39 1.68 -9.93
CA ALA A 41 -17.71 1.42 -9.39
C ALA A 41 -17.65 1.29 -7.86
N PRO A 42 -18.73 1.64 -7.14
CA PRO A 42 -18.82 1.39 -5.71
C PRO A 42 -18.70 -0.12 -5.41
N PRO A 43 -17.96 -0.54 -4.37
CA PRO A 43 -17.71 -1.96 -4.08
C PRO A 43 -18.98 -2.80 -3.98
N ARG A 44 -20.06 -2.24 -3.43
CA ARG A 44 -21.34 -2.93 -3.25
C ARG A 44 -22.06 -3.30 -4.55
N LYS A 45 -21.69 -2.68 -5.68
CA LYS A 45 -22.35 -2.95 -6.97
C LYS A 45 -21.75 -4.13 -7.71
N ASN A 46 -20.56 -4.57 -7.33
CA ASN A 46 -19.84 -5.71 -7.95
C ASN A 46 -19.94 -5.72 -9.48
N VAL A 47 -19.60 -4.60 -10.12
CA VAL A 47 -19.65 -4.45 -11.58
C VAL A 47 -18.40 -5.04 -12.19
N PRO A 48 -18.49 -6.07 -13.06
CA PRO A 48 -17.31 -6.67 -13.68
C PRO A 48 -16.46 -5.64 -14.45
N GLY A 49 -15.13 -5.80 -14.38
CA GLY A 49 -14.18 -4.93 -15.09
C GLY A 49 -14.07 -3.52 -14.50
N THR A 50 -14.49 -3.34 -13.26
CA THR A 50 -14.32 -2.08 -12.54
C THR A 50 -13.48 -2.25 -11.28
N THR A 51 -12.91 -1.16 -10.80
CA THR A 51 -12.18 -1.08 -9.53
C THR A 51 -12.72 0.08 -8.69
N ASN A 52 -12.04 0.41 -7.61
CA ASN A 52 -12.37 1.54 -6.74
C ASN A 52 -11.10 2.18 -6.17
N PRO A 53 -11.17 3.38 -5.59
CA PRO A 53 -10.00 4.06 -5.06
C PRO A 53 -9.24 3.27 -4.00
N GLU A 54 -9.94 2.50 -3.16
CA GLU A 54 -9.34 1.70 -2.10
C GLU A 54 -8.51 0.53 -2.69
N GLN A 55 -9.00 -0.13 -3.75
CA GLN A 55 -8.24 -1.16 -4.47
C GLN A 55 -7.02 -0.59 -5.18
N LEU A 56 -7.12 0.58 -5.78
CA LEU A 56 -5.98 1.25 -6.41
C LEU A 56 -4.91 1.62 -5.37
N PHE A 57 -5.33 2.11 -4.20
CA PHE A 57 -4.44 2.42 -3.10
C PHE A 57 -3.76 1.16 -2.55
N ALA A 58 -4.51 0.07 -2.35
CA ALA A 58 -3.99 -1.22 -1.91
C ALA A 58 -2.96 -1.79 -2.90
N ALA A 59 -3.26 -1.79 -4.20
CA ALA A 59 -2.35 -2.27 -5.24
C ALA A 59 -1.05 -1.45 -5.29
N GLY A 60 -1.16 -0.13 -5.27
CA GLY A 60 -0.01 0.77 -5.25
C GLY A 60 0.85 0.58 -4.00
N PHE A 61 0.21 0.44 -2.84
CA PHE A 61 0.93 0.25 -1.58
C PHE A 61 1.64 -1.11 -1.53
N ALA A 62 0.98 -2.20 -1.93
CA ALA A 62 1.59 -3.52 -2.02
C ALA A 62 2.84 -3.50 -2.92
N ALA A 63 2.73 -2.89 -4.11
CA ALA A 63 3.84 -2.76 -5.05
C ALA A 63 4.99 -1.92 -4.47
N CYS A 64 4.67 -0.79 -3.83
CA CYS A 64 5.66 0.09 -3.20
C CYS A 64 6.39 -0.62 -2.06
N PHE A 65 5.65 -1.35 -1.21
CA PHE A 65 6.24 -2.07 -0.08
C PHE A 65 7.10 -3.26 -0.54
N THR A 66 6.68 -3.99 -1.59
CA THR A 66 7.49 -5.06 -2.21
C THR A 66 8.82 -4.50 -2.73
N SER A 67 8.80 -3.32 -3.34
CA SER A 67 10.03 -2.65 -3.79
C SER A 67 10.93 -2.26 -2.62
N ALA A 68 10.35 -1.77 -1.53
CA ALA A 68 11.11 -1.44 -0.31
C ALA A 68 11.73 -2.69 0.34
N LEU A 69 11.02 -3.82 0.36
CA LEU A 69 11.58 -5.10 0.81
C LEU A 69 12.79 -5.51 -0.02
N ALA A 70 12.68 -5.42 -1.35
CA ALA A 70 13.78 -5.75 -2.24
C ALA A 70 15.02 -4.84 -2.04
N GLU A 71 14.79 -3.55 -1.77
CA GLU A 71 15.87 -2.58 -1.52
C GLU A 71 16.70 -2.91 -0.28
N VAL A 72 16.07 -3.44 0.77
CA VAL A 72 16.73 -3.67 2.07
C VAL A 72 17.05 -5.14 2.34
N ALA A 73 16.67 -6.07 1.45
CA ALA A 73 16.78 -7.50 1.67
C ALA A 73 18.22 -7.96 1.94
N ASP A 74 19.18 -7.42 1.20
CA ASP A 74 20.59 -7.76 1.33
C ASP A 74 21.16 -7.48 2.74
N GLU A 75 20.62 -6.46 3.43
CA GLU A 75 21.01 -6.15 4.81
C GLU A 75 20.74 -7.32 5.77
N PHE A 76 19.84 -8.22 5.38
CA PHE A 76 19.37 -9.37 6.18
C PHE A 76 19.78 -10.71 5.57
N GLY A 77 20.51 -10.71 4.46
CA GLY A 77 20.84 -11.93 3.72
C GLY A 77 19.60 -12.61 3.11
N ALA A 78 18.56 -11.84 2.80
CA ALA A 78 17.29 -12.32 2.25
C ALA A 78 17.23 -12.10 0.74
N ASP A 79 16.58 -13.03 0.03
CA ASP A 79 16.13 -12.83 -1.35
C ASP A 79 14.66 -12.49 -1.38
N ALA A 80 14.34 -11.22 -1.52
CA ALA A 80 12.97 -10.74 -1.56
C ALA A 80 12.27 -10.91 -2.93
N SER A 81 12.92 -11.50 -3.93
CA SER A 81 12.35 -11.68 -5.28
C SER A 81 11.09 -12.53 -5.29
N THR A 82 10.93 -13.41 -4.30
CA THR A 82 9.77 -14.29 -4.13
C THR A 82 8.85 -13.87 -2.99
N ALA A 83 9.11 -12.70 -2.38
CA ALA A 83 8.28 -12.18 -1.30
C ALA A 83 6.84 -11.94 -1.78
N ARG A 84 5.89 -12.28 -0.93
CA ARG A 84 4.46 -12.02 -1.15
C ARG A 84 4.00 -10.96 -0.18
N VAL A 85 3.37 -9.91 -0.71
CA VAL A 85 2.82 -8.81 0.07
C VAL A 85 1.35 -8.68 -0.25
N ALA A 86 0.50 -8.91 0.74
CA ALA A 86 -0.91 -8.53 0.67
C ALA A 86 -1.10 -7.19 1.38
N CYS A 87 -1.87 -6.31 0.78
CA CYS A 87 -2.25 -5.03 1.35
C CYS A 87 -3.76 -4.95 1.48
N GLU A 88 -4.27 -5.01 2.69
CA GLU A 88 -5.67 -4.73 2.99
C GLU A 88 -5.84 -3.25 3.29
N VAL A 89 -6.82 -2.62 2.64
CA VAL A 89 -7.23 -1.24 2.90
C VAL A 89 -8.67 -1.23 3.36
N GLN A 90 -8.90 -0.68 4.53
CA GLN A 90 -10.23 -0.49 5.10
C GLN A 90 -10.64 0.98 5.00
N LEU A 91 -11.83 1.24 4.46
CA LEU A 91 -12.49 2.54 4.53
C LEU A 91 -13.53 2.48 5.64
N GLY A 92 -13.44 3.37 6.59
CA GLY A 92 -14.35 3.43 7.73
C GLY A 92 -14.79 4.85 8.08
N THR A 93 -15.64 4.95 9.09
CA THR A 93 -16.02 6.24 9.68
C THR A 93 -15.07 6.61 10.81
N THR A 94 -14.90 7.91 11.04
CA THR A 94 -14.12 8.48 12.13
C THR A 94 -14.91 9.57 12.85
N ASP A 95 -14.50 9.88 14.06
CA ASP A 95 -15.06 11.00 14.84
C ASP A 95 -14.43 12.36 14.46
N THR A 96 -13.65 12.41 13.39
CA THR A 96 -13.09 13.65 12.87
C THR A 96 -14.11 14.40 12.00
N PRO A 97 -13.94 15.72 11.76
CA PRO A 97 -14.81 16.47 10.86
C PRO A 97 -14.86 15.92 9.42
N ALA A 98 -13.84 15.18 8.98
CA ALA A 98 -13.83 14.52 7.67
C ALA A 98 -14.84 13.36 7.59
N GLY A 99 -15.20 12.75 8.73
CA GLY A 99 -16.19 11.68 8.83
C GLY A 99 -15.73 10.31 8.31
N TYR A 100 -14.65 10.25 7.51
CA TYR A 100 -14.09 9.03 6.92
C TYR A 100 -12.58 8.93 7.14
N GLY A 101 -12.09 7.71 7.22
CA GLY A 101 -10.66 7.41 7.35
C GLY A 101 -10.32 6.06 6.75
N LEU A 102 -9.01 5.83 6.59
CA LEU A 102 -8.47 4.56 6.13
C LEU A 102 -7.70 3.87 7.26
N ALA A 103 -7.63 2.54 7.19
CA ALA A 103 -6.66 1.73 7.91
C ALA A 103 -6.01 0.75 6.93
N VAL A 104 -4.76 0.41 7.14
CA VAL A 104 -3.99 -0.46 6.26
C VAL A 104 -3.36 -1.59 7.05
N THR A 105 -3.42 -2.80 6.51
CA THR A 105 -2.66 -3.96 6.99
C THR A 105 -1.80 -4.50 5.85
N LEU A 106 -0.50 -4.58 6.07
CA LEU A 106 0.45 -5.24 5.18
C LEU A 106 0.80 -6.60 5.76
N THR A 107 0.48 -7.66 5.03
CA THR A 107 0.83 -9.03 5.40
C THR A 107 1.94 -9.53 4.47
N VAL A 108 3.05 -9.96 5.03
CA VAL A 108 4.25 -10.33 4.28
C VAL A 108 4.68 -11.74 4.63
N GLY A 109 4.88 -12.56 3.60
CA GLY A 109 5.52 -13.87 3.69
C GLY A 109 6.72 -13.95 2.74
N LEU A 110 7.77 -14.62 3.19
CA LEU A 110 8.97 -14.87 2.38
C LEU A 110 9.34 -16.36 2.47
N PRO A 111 9.38 -17.09 1.33
CA PRO A 111 9.77 -18.48 1.34
C PRO A 111 11.12 -18.72 2.04
N GLY A 112 11.16 -19.73 2.91
CA GLY A 112 12.35 -20.07 3.68
C GLY A 112 12.53 -19.26 4.98
N TRP A 113 11.67 -18.31 5.27
CA TRP A 113 11.72 -17.49 6.49
C TRP A 113 10.52 -17.76 7.39
N LYS A 114 10.76 -17.77 8.70
CA LYS A 114 9.70 -17.77 9.70
C LYS A 114 9.19 -16.37 9.95
N ALA A 115 7.91 -16.25 10.31
CA ALA A 115 7.28 -14.96 10.60
C ALA A 115 8.10 -14.10 11.59
N ALA A 116 8.59 -14.71 12.67
CA ALA A 116 9.40 -13.99 13.67
C ALA A 116 10.73 -13.44 13.12
N GLU A 117 11.33 -14.14 12.15
CA GLU A 117 12.59 -13.76 11.52
C GLU A 117 12.40 -12.61 10.52
N LEU A 118 11.20 -12.47 9.95
CA LEU A 118 10.86 -11.43 8.99
C LEU A 118 10.64 -10.06 9.64
N LEU A 119 10.26 -9.98 10.90
CA LEU A 119 9.89 -8.72 11.53
C LEU A 119 10.94 -7.62 11.41
N PRO A 120 12.26 -7.86 11.65
CA PRO A 120 13.28 -6.83 11.48
C PRO A 120 13.35 -6.30 10.02
N LEU A 121 13.23 -7.20 9.03
CA LEU A 121 13.21 -6.84 7.62
C LEU A 121 11.98 -5.99 7.28
N LEU A 122 10.79 -6.35 7.78
CA LEU A 122 9.57 -5.58 7.59
C LEU A 122 9.69 -4.16 8.17
N HIS A 123 10.20 -4.02 9.39
CA HIS A 123 10.41 -2.71 10.01
C HIS A 123 11.43 -1.86 9.23
N ARG A 124 12.45 -2.48 8.67
CA ARG A 124 13.43 -1.78 7.86
C ARG A 124 12.81 -1.33 6.52
N ALA A 125 11.99 -2.17 5.88
CA ALA A 125 11.25 -1.83 4.67
C ALA A 125 10.22 -0.71 4.92
N ASP A 126 9.51 -0.73 6.05
CA ASP A 126 8.60 0.34 6.48
C ASP A 126 9.31 1.69 6.55
N ALA A 127 10.51 1.70 7.11
CA ALA A 127 11.31 2.92 7.26
C ALA A 127 11.75 3.55 5.92
N VAL A 128 11.83 2.78 4.83
CA VAL A 128 12.26 3.27 3.51
C VAL A 128 11.12 3.34 2.48
N CYS A 129 9.97 2.69 2.73
CA CYS A 129 8.83 2.68 1.82
C CYS A 129 8.18 4.07 1.74
N PRO A 130 8.16 4.74 0.58
CA PRO A 130 7.56 6.07 0.45
C PRO A 130 6.07 6.12 0.84
N TYR A 131 5.29 5.07 0.55
CA TYR A 131 3.87 5.02 0.92
C TYR A 131 3.69 4.85 2.43
N ALA A 132 4.48 3.97 3.07
CA ALA A 132 4.45 3.81 4.52
C ALA A 132 4.80 5.14 5.22
N GLN A 133 5.85 5.81 4.77
CA GLN A 133 6.23 7.13 5.30
C GLN A 133 5.16 8.21 5.07
N ALA A 134 4.44 8.17 3.94
CA ALA A 134 3.37 9.12 3.65
C ALA A 134 2.15 8.97 4.59
N VAL A 135 1.87 7.75 5.05
CA VAL A 135 0.72 7.47 5.93
C VAL A 135 1.08 7.46 7.41
N GLN A 136 2.37 7.40 7.75
CA GLN A 136 2.86 7.30 9.12
C GLN A 136 2.31 8.41 10.01
N GLY A 137 1.73 8.00 11.15
CA GLY A 137 1.16 8.93 12.12
C GLY A 137 -0.14 9.61 11.67
N ASN A 138 -0.67 9.27 10.49
CA ASN A 138 -1.95 9.78 9.98
C ASN A 138 -3.06 8.74 10.00
N ILE A 139 -2.78 7.52 9.55
CA ILE A 139 -3.71 6.39 9.60
C ILE A 139 -3.07 5.20 10.31
N PRO A 140 -3.87 4.27 10.87
CA PRO A 140 -3.35 3.00 11.37
C PRO A 140 -2.69 2.20 10.25
N LEU A 141 -1.43 1.79 10.47
CA LEU A 141 -0.69 0.87 9.62
C LEU A 141 -0.22 -0.30 10.47
N THR A 142 -0.66 -1.50 10.11
CA THR A 142 -0.27 -2.76 10.77
C THR A 142 0.62 -3.57 9.85
N LEU A 143 1.75 -4.04 10.37
CA LEU A 143 2.66 -4.96 9.67
C LEU A 143 2.50 -6.35 10.29
N LEU A 144 2.20 -7.34 9.45
CA LEU A 144 2.09 -8.74 9.83
C LEU A 144 3.11 -9.56 9.04
N ALA A 145 3.95 -10.29 9.76
CA ALA A 145 4.77 -11.33 9.18
C ALA A 145 4.02 -12.66 9.32
N VAL A 146 4.01 -13.45 8.26
CA VAL A 146 3.40 -14.78 8.24
C VAL A 146 4.37 -15.80 7.64
N ASP A 147 4.20 -17.07 8.01
CA ASP A 147 4.91 -18.15 7.34
C ASP A 147 4.44 -18.22 5.87
N ALA A 148 5.33 -18.55 4.96
CA ALA A 148 5.05 -18.46 3.51
C ALA A 148 3.87 -19.31 3.03
N SER A 149 3.50 -20.36 3.79
CA SER A 149 2.31 -21.19 3.54
C SER A 149 1.00 -20.43 3.71
N ASP A 150 0.99 -19.39 4.56
CA ASP A 150 -0.23 -18.71 4.99
C ASP A 150 -0.59 -17.51 4.09
N THR A 151 0.33 -17.08 3.21
CA THR A 151 0.06 -16.04 2.20
C THR A 151 -0.70 -16.56 0.97
N ALA A 152 -0.89 -17.86 0.85
CA ALA A 152 -1.53 -18.50 -0.33
C ALA A 152 -3.06 -18.61 -0.24
N ALA A 153 -3.68 -18.19 0.88
CA ALA A 153 -5.08 -18.48 1.16
C ALA A 153 -6.09 -17.52 0.50
N ASP A 154 -5.66 -16.37 -0.06
CA ASP A 154 -6.56 -15.31 -0.57
C ASP A 154 -6.18 -14.78 -1.97
N ALA A 155 -5.61 -15.61 -2.83
CA ALA A 155 -5.33 -15.23 -4.23
C ALA A 155 -6.34 -15.82 -5.21
#